data_e029b806ebd21648a785d458b97ffc54
#
_entry.id   e029b806ebd21648a785d458b97ffc54
#
_cell.length_a   1.000
_cell.length_b   1.000
_cell.length_c   1.000
_cell.angle_alpha   90.00
_cell.angle_beta   90.00
_cell.angle_gamma   90.00
#
_symmetry.space_group_name_H-M   'P 1'
#
loop_
_entity.id
_entity.type
_entity.pdbx_description
1 polymer ?
#
loop_
_entity_poly.entity_id
_entity_poly.type
_entity_poly.pdbx_seq_one_letter_code
_entity_poly.pdbx_strand_id
1 'polypeptide(L)'
;MVPHPARSACHHPAMTPGDLDPAAQRALAVRLFNRTWELLEDAERDDAGDREALMTAMASRLHWAGIGTDENLAAGDWLVAHVASRLGHAALALDFAASAHERVSTSSEELPTWLVASTLEGLARAHAVAGHDEERDAFAADARRVLEAVDDDEDREIVESQLATIPGLAPD
;
A
#
# COMPACT_ATOMS: atom_id res chain seq x y z
N MET A 1 9.47 6.27 56.13
CA MET A 1 8.71 6.76 54.96
C MET A 1 9.69 7.56 54.10
N VAL A 2 10.26 6.93 53.05
CA VAL A 2 11.29 7.53 52.17
C VAL A 2 10.55 8.19 51.01
N PRO A 3 10.77 9.48 50.69
CA PRO A 3 10.11 10.15 49.58
C PRO A 3 10.68 9.61 48.25
N HIS A 4 9.79 9.19 47.38
CA HIS A 4 10.09 8.75 46.04
C HIS A 4 10.42 9.99 45.19
N PRO A 5 11.57 10.01 44.43
CA PRO A 5 11.86 11.15 43.57
C PRO A 5 10.87 11.19 42.41
N ALA A 6 10.26 12.34 42.20
CA ALA A 6 9.41 12.64 41.07
C ALA A 6 10.19 12.39 39.78
N ARG A 7 9.70 11.48 38.93
CA ARG A 7 10.21 11.28 37.57
C ARG A 7 9.97 12.57 36.79
N SER A 8 11.05 13.30 36.51
CA SER A 8 11.02 14.39 35.54
C SER A 8 10.61 13.81 34.19
N ALA A 9 9.41 14.11 33.73
CA ALA A 9 8.97 13.76 32.39
C ALA A 9 9.83 14.57 31.41
N CYS A 10 10.79 13.91 30.76
CA CYS A 10 11.47 14.48 29.62
C CYS A 10 10.41 14.70 28.54
N HIS A 11 9.92 15.92 28.44
CA HIS A 11 9.04 16.34 27.36
C HIS A 11 9.93 16.50 26.10
N HIS A 12 10.18 15.41 25.40
CA HIS A 12 10.67 15.47 24.02
C HIS A 12 9.47 15.86 23.18
N PRO A 13 9.51 17.00 22.44
CA PRO A 13 8.49 17.25 21.46
C PRO A 13 8.47 16.05 20.50
N ALA A 14 7.31 15.42 20.37
CA ALA A 14 7.13 14.34 19.41
C ALA A 14 7.40 14.92 18.01
N MET A 15 8.49 14.51 17.37
CA MET A 15 8.72 14.84 15.96
C MET A 15 7.59 14.20 15.14
N THR A 16 6.84 15.04 14.46
CA THR A 16 5.85 14.60 13.47
C THR A 16 6.48 14.58 12.08
N PRO A 17 5.98 13.79 11.14
CA PRO A 17 6.46 13.86 9.74
C PRO A 17 6.45 15.29 9.17
N GLY A 18 5.54 16.17 9.63
CA GLY A 18 5.49 17.56 9.23
C GLY A 18 6.64 18.46 9.70
N ASP A 19 7.51 17.97 10.60
CA ASP A 19 8.70 18.71 11.06
C ASP A 19 9.91 18.53 10.12
N LEU A 20 9.81 17.65 9.13
CA LEU A 20 10.86 17.45 8.13
C LEU A 20 10.70 18.43 6.96
N ASP A 21 11.84 18.79 6.37
CA ASP A 21 11.84 19.49 5.07
C ASP A 21 11.06 18.68 4.02
N PRO A 22 10.14 19.28 3.24
CA PRO A 22 9.32 18.56 2.28
C PRO A 22 10.10 17.71 1.26
N ALA A 23 11.28 18.19 0.82
CA ALA A 23 12.12 17.44 -0.10
C ALA A 23 12.74 16.21 0.57
N ALA A 24 13.19 16.33 1.82
CA ALA A 24 13.68 15.20 2.61
C ALA A 24 12.57 14.20 2.90
N GLN A 25 11.36 14.66 3.19
CA GLN A 25 10.19 13.82 3.43
C GLN A 25 9.80 13.03 2.18
N ARG A 26 9.78 13.67 1.00
CA ARG A 26 9.57 13.01 -0.29
C ARG A 26 10.63 11.94 -0.57
N ALA A 27 11.91 12.28 -0.38
CA ALA A 27 13.00 11.34 -0.60
C ALA A 27 12.91 10.11 0.31
N LEU A 28 12.45 10.27 1.55
CA LEU A 28 12.20 9.17 2.47
C LEU A 28 11.02 8.31 2.01
N ALA A 29 9.90 8.92 1.62
CA ALA A 29 8.73 8.22 1.14
C ALA A 29 9.07 7.32 -0.06
N VAL A 30 9.74 7.88 -1.09
CA VAL A 30 10.17 7.12 -2.27
C VAL A 30 11.13 5.99 -1.91
N ARG A 31 12.13 6.26 -1.07
CA ARG A 31 13.11 5.22 -0.68
C ARG A 31 12.47 4.08 0.10
N LEU A 32 11.51 4.39 0.98
CA LEU A 32 10.79 3.37 1.74
C LEU A 32 9.86 2.55 0.85
N PHE A 33 9.22 3.17 -0.15
CA PHE A 33 8.44 2.49 -1.17
C PHE A 33 9.29 1.47 -1.93
N ASN A 34 10.43 1.91 -2.46
CA ASN A 34 11.35 1.03 -3.20
C ASN A 34 11.91 -0.08 -2.30
N ARG A 35 12.26 0.24 -1.04
CA ARG A 35 12.71 -0.77 -0.08
C ARG A 35 11.66 -1.84 0.18
N THR A 36 10.39 -1.47 0.20
CA THR A 36 9.30 -2.44 0.35
C THR A 36 9.30 -3.44 -0.79
N TRP A 37 9.47 -2.98 -2.04
CA TRP A 37 9.54 -3.86 -3.20
C TRP A 37 10.77 -4.76 -3.18
N GLU A 38 11.95 -4.23 -2.86
CA GLU A 38 13.15 -5.04 -2.68
C GLU A 38 12.93 -6.21 -1.70
N LEU A 39 12.23 -5.93 -0.59
CA LEU A 39 11.89 -6.96 0.39
C LEU A 39 10.86 -7.97 -0.15
N LEU A 40 9.86 -7.51 -0.90
CA LEU A 40 8.83 -8.38 -1.47
C LEU A 40 9.38 -9.33 -2.55
N GLU A 41 10.42 -8.90 -3.26
CA GLU A 41 11.11 -9.67 -4.31
C GLU A 41 12.13 -10.66 -3.75
N ASP A 42 12.59 -10.47 -2.51
CA ASP A 42 13.53 -11.39 -1.86
C ASP A 42 12.85 -12.73 -1.54
N ALA A 43 13.24 -13.76 -2.30
CA ALA A 43 12.71 -15.12 -2.14
C ALA A 43 13.17 -15.79 -0.81
N GLU A 44 14.25 -15.30 -0.18
CA GLU A 44 14.77 -15.79 1.09
C GLU A 44 14.32 -14.96 2.29
N ARG A 45 13.36 -14.03 2.09
CA ARG A 45 12.80 -13.19 3.14
C ARG A 45 12.20 -14.03 4.26
N ASP A 46 12.65 -13.77 5.48
CA ASP A 46 12.17 -14.38 6.71
C ASP A 46 11.10 -13.52 7.41
N ASP A 47 10.62 -13.98 8.57
CA ASP A 47 9.65 -13.25 9.40
C ASP A 47 10.12 -11.84 9.80
N ALA A 48 11.42 -11.59 9.89
CA ALA A 48 11.93 -10.25 10.19
C ALA A 48 11.82 -9.35 8.96
N GLY A 49 12.13 -9.88 7.78
CA GLY A 49 11.91 -9.20 6.50
C GLY A 49 10.43 -8.93 6.22
N ASP A 50 9.55 -9.85 6.57
CA ASP A 50 8.10 -9.65 6.47
C ASP A 50 7.63 -8.46 7.32
N ARG A 51 8.10 -8.37 8.55
CA ARG A 51 7.81 -7.22 9.42
C ARG A 51 8.41 -5.93 8.90
N GLU A 52 9.65 -5.97 8.36
CA GLU A 52 10.28 -4.80 7.75
C GLU A 52 9.48 -4.32 6.52
N ALA A 53 9.02 -5.22 5.66
CA ALA A 53 8.21 -4.87 4.49
C ALA A 53 6.92 -4.12 4.88
N LEU A 54 6.20 -4.60 5.90
CA LEU A 54 5.00 -3.90 6.38
C LEU A 54 5.34 -2.54 7.01
N MET A 55 6.41 -2.47 7.79
CA MET A 55 6.85 -1.21 8.42
C MET A 55 7.30 -0.18 7.39
N THR A 56 8.02 -0.59 6.35
CA THR A 56 8.50 0.32 5.29
C THR A 56 7.35 0.82 4.42
N ALA A 57 6.36 -0.04 4.09
CA ALA A 57 5.15 0.36 3.37
C ALA A 57 4.36 1.42 4.16
N MET A 58 4.08 1.16 5.43
CA MET A 58 3.36 2.09 6.30
C MET A 58 4.13 3.41 6.52
N ALA A 59 5.45 3.35 6.69
CA ALA A 59 6.27 4.53 6.85
C ALA A 59 6.32 5.37 5.56
N SER A 60 6.43 4.74 4.38
CA SER A 60 6.33 5.42 3.09
C SER A 60 5.00 6.19 2.98
N ARG A 61 3.88 5.49 3.23
CA ARG A 61 2.54 6.08 3.20
C ARG A 61 2.39 7.24 4.19
N LEU A 62 2.94 7.11 5.41
CA LEU A 62 2.92 8.16 6.43
C LEU A 62 3.67 9.42 5.98
N HIS A 63 4.84 9.27 5.35
CA HIS A 63 5.60 10.41 4.82
C HIS A 63 4.85 11.11 3.69
N TRP A 64 4.14 10.39 2.83
CA TRP A 64 3.27 11.00 1.81
C TRP A 64 2.09 11.75 2.40
N ALA A 65 1.58 11.40 3.58
CA ALA A 65 0.40 12.02 4.19
C ALA A 65 0.51 13.55 4.36
N GLY A 66 1.73 14.06 4.54
CA GLY A 66 1.96 15.50 4.76
C GLY A 66 2.27 16.30 3.49
N ILE A 67 2.67 15.63 2.40
CA ILE A 67 3.23 16.30 1.21
C ILE A 67 2.77 15.70 -0.13
N GLY A 68 2.08 14.56 -0.09
CA GLY A 68 1.69 13.82 -1.28
C GLY A 68 0.40 14.35 -1.92
N THR A 69 0.22 14.01 -3.20
CA THR A 69 -1.02 14.15 -3.95
C THR A 69 -1.94 12.95 -3.69
N ASP A 70 -3.18 12.97 -4.20
CA ASP A 70 -4.08 11.81 -4.15
C ASP A 70 -3.46 10.57 -4.81
N GLU A 71 -2.69 10.73 -5.88
CA GLU A 71 -1.93 9.67 -6.52
C GLU A 71 -0.94 9.01 -5.54
N ASN A 72 -0.09 9.81 -4.87
CA ASN A 72 0.88 9.30 -3.92
C ASN A 72 0.22 8.59 -2.72
N LEU A 73 -0.91 9.12 -2.28
CA LEU A 73 -1.65 8.56 -1.15
C LEU A 73 -2.36 7.25 -1.54
N ALA A 74 -2.97 7.20 -2.73
CA ALA A 74 -3.60 5.99 -3.26
C ALA A 74 -2.58 4.87 -3.50
N ALA A 75 -1.45 5.19 -4.15
CA ALA A 75 -0.36 4.23 -4.36
C ALA A 75 0.24 3.72 -3.03
N GLY A 76 0.35 4.60 -2.03
CA GLY A 76 0.82 4.24 -0.70
C GLY A 76 -0.16 3.32 0.03
N ASP A 77 -1.46 3.62 0.01
CA ASP A 77 -2.50 2.78 0.62
C ASP A 77 -2.56 1.41 -0.10
N TRP A 78 -2.50 1.40 -1.44
CA TRP A 78 -2.42 0.17 -2.22
C TRP A 78 -1.19 -0.69 -1.86
N LEU A 79 0.01 -0.09 -1.71
CA LEU A 79 1.21 -0.83 -1.32
C LEU A 79 1.05 -1.47 0.07
N VAL A 80 0.48 -0.76 1.05
CA VAL A 80 0.21 -1.34 2.37
C VAL A 80 -0.77 -2.51 2.27
N ALA A 81 -1.85 -2.38 1.47
CA ALA A 81 -2.80 -3.45 1.21
C ALA A 81 -2.13 -4.67 0.56
N HIS A 82 -1.25 -4.44 -0.42
CA HIS A 82 -0.51 -5.49 -1.11
C HIS A 82 0.39 -6.28 -0.13
N VAL A 83 1.20 -5.58 0.68
CA VAL A 83 2.04 -6.24 1.71
C VAL A 83 1.18 -6.99 2.72
N ALA A 84 0.13 -6.35 3.26
CA ALA A 84 -0.77 -6.98 4.22
C ALA A 84 -1.41 -8.27 3.67
N SER A 85 -1.81 -8.26 2.39
CA SER A 85 -2.34 -9.43 1.70
C SER A 85 -1.29 -10.54 1.60
N ARG A 86 -0.04 -10.21 1.21
CA ARG A 86 1.07 -11.17 1.12
C ARG A 86 1.40 -11.82 2.47
N LEU A 87 1.16 -11.11 3.57
CA LEU A 87 1.37 -11.58 4.95
C LEU A 87 0.12 -12.23 5.57
N GLY A 88 -0.99 -12.33 4.86
CA GLY A 88 -2.22 -12.93 5.37
C GLY A 88 -3.01 -12.05 6.37
N HIS A 89 -2.73 -10.76 6.43
CA HIS A 89 -3.42 -9.81 7.31
C HIS A 89 -4.70 -9.27 6.66
N ALA A 90 -5.71 -10.12 6.48
CA ALA A 90 -6.92 -9.84 5.71
C ALA A 90 -7.64 -8.52 6.10
N ALA A 91 -7.84 -8.27 7.38
CA ALA A 91 -8.54 -7.06 7.84
C ALA A 91 -7.77 -5.77 7.46
N LEU A 92 -6.44 -5.78 7.62
CA LEU A 92 -5.59 -4.67 7.25
C LEU A 92 -5.55 -4.47 5.73
N ALA A 93 -5.49 -5.57 4.98
CA ALA A 93 -5.50 -5.56 3.52
C ALA A 93 -6.79 -4.92 2.98
N LEU A 94 -7.95 -5.34 3.50
CA LEU A 94 -9.25 -4.79 3.11
C LEU A 94 -9.37 -3.30 3.43
N ASP A 95 -8.95 -2.87 4.62
CA ASP A 95 -9.02 -1.47 5.03
C ASP A 95 -8.21 -0.55 4.11
N PHE A 96 -6.96 -0.92 3.85
CA PHE A 96 -6.09 -0.13 3.00
C PHE A 96 -6.43 -0.23 1.51
N ALA A 97 -6.89 -1.38 1.01
CA ALA A 97 -7.35 -1.52 -0.37
C ALA A 97 -8.60 -0.67 -0.63
N ALA A 98 -9.56 -0.67 0.30
CA ALA A 98 -10.75 0.18 0.22
C ALA A 98 -10.38 1.67 0.24
N SER A 99 -9.46 2.08 1.13
CA SER A 99 -8.96 3.46 1.19
C SER A 99 -8.30 3.90 -0.12
N ALA A 100 -7.45 3.03 -0.71
CA ALA A 100 -6.80 3.31 -1.99
C ALA A 100 -7.82 3.52 -3.10
N HIS A 101 -8.80 2.62 -3.23
CA HIS A 101 -9.82 2.69 -4.27
C HIS A 101 -10.79 3.85 -4.06
N GLU A 102 -11.21 4.15 -2.84
CA GLU A 102 -12.04 5.32 -2.52
C GLU A 102 -11.35 6.60 -2.98
N ARG A 103 -10.04 6.72 -2.73
CA ARG A 103 -9.26 7.88 -3.11
C ARG A 103 -9.22 8.10 -4.61
N VAL A 104 -8.96 7.07 -5.41
CA VAL A 104 -8.97 7.21 -6.88
C VAL A 104 -10.37 7.49 -7.43
N SER A 105 -11.41 6.98 -6.75
CA SER A 105 -12.81 7.16 -7.17
C SER A 105 -13.39 8.54 -6.82
N THR A 106 -12.83 9.21 -5.80
CA THR A 106 -13.33 10.51 -5.29
C THR A 106 -12.40 11.67 -5.58
N SER A 107 -11.20 11.42 -6.11
CA SER A 107 -10.26 12.49 -6.48
C SER A 107 -10.89 13.43 -7.52
N SER A 108 -10.63 14.71 -7.34
CA SER A 108 -10.95 15.74 -8.33
C SER A 108 -9.89 15.88 -9.42
N GLU A 109 -8.76 15.21 -9.28
CA GLU A 109 -7.66 15.17 -10.23
C GLU A 109 -7.85 13.97 -11.17
N GLU A 110 -7.41 14.10 -12.42
CA GLU A 110 -7.30 12.97 -13.33
C GLU A 110 -6.11 12.12 -12.91
N LEU A 111 -6.39 10.92 -12.39
CA LEU A 111 -5.36 10.00 -11.94
C LEU A 111 -4.99 9.00 -13.05
N PRO A 112 -3.75 8.48 -13.05
CA PRO A 112 -3.33 7.50 -14.05
C PRO A 112 -4.22 6.25 -14.08
N THR A 113 -4.59 5.79 -15.28
CA THR A 113 -5.48 4.63 -15.46
C THR A 113 -4.88 3.36 -14.85
N TRP A 114 -3.55 3.18 -14.94
CA TRP A 114 -2.87 2.06 -14.30
C TRP A 114 -3.08 2.05 -12.77
N LEU A 115 -3.12 3.22 -12.12
CA LEU A 115 -3.35 3.29 -10.68
C LEU A 115 -4.78 2.86 -10.31
N VAL A 116 -5.78 3.25 -11.12
CA VAL A 116 -7.16 2.78 -10.93
C VAL A 116 -7.22 1.25 -11.04
N ALA A 117 -6.58 0.66 -12.06
CA ALA A 117 -6.49 -0.79 -12.22
C ALA A 117 -5.78 -1.46 -11.03
N SER A 118 -4.66 -0.88 -10.56
CA SER A 118 -3.92 -1.38 -9.39
C SER A 118 -4.74 -1.35 -8.11
N THR A 119 -5.57 -0.32 -7.88
CA THR A 119 -6.43 -0.30 -6.68
C THR A 119 -7.54 -1.36 -6.74
N LEU A 120 -8.07 -1.67 -7.91
CA LEU A 120 -9.02 -2.77 -8.11
C LEU A 120 -8.34 -4.14 -7.94
N GLU A 121 -7.11 -4.32 -8.44
CA GLU A 121 -6.27 -5.49 -8.15
C GLU A 121 -6.05 -5.66 -6.65
N GLY A 122 -5.72 -4.56 -5.95
CA GLY A 122 -5.54 -4.56 -4.50
C GLY A 122 -6.79 -5.00 -3.74
N LEU A 123 -7.99 -4.57 -4.16
CA LEU A 123 -9.26 -5.05 -3.62
C LEU A 123 -9.45 -6.54 -3.88
N ALA A 124 -9.24 -6.99 -5.12
CA ALA A 124 -9.36 -8.42 -5.46
C ALA A 124 -8.43 -9.28 -4.59
N ARG A 125 -7.18 -8.87 -4.43
CA ARG A 125 -6.19 -9.55 -3.59
C ARG A 125 -6.58 -9.55 -2.10
N ALA A 126 -7.07 -8.44 -1.57
CA ALA A 126 -7.51 -8.34 -0.18
C ALA A 126 -8.71 -9.24 0.09
N HIS A 127 -9.68 -9.29 -0.82
CA HIS A 127 -10.82 -10.20 -0.74
C HIS A 127 -10.41 -11.67 -0.87
N ALA A 128 -9.43 -12.01 -1.72
CA ALA A 128 -8.87 -13.35 -1.80
C ALA A 128 -8.34 -13.84 -0.45
N VAL A 129 -7.56 -13.01 0.25
CA VAL A 129 -6.99 -13.34 1.57
C VAL A 129 -8.07 -13.40 2.66
N ALA A 130 -9.16 -12.65 2.50
CA ALA A 130 -10.31 -12.69 3.40
C ALA A 130 -11.25 -13.90 3.14
N GLY A 131 -11.04 -14.64 2.06
CA GLY A 131 -11.91 -15.76 1.66
C GLY A 131 -13.24 -15.34 1.04
N HIS A 132 -13.29 -14.15 0.48
CA HIS A 132 -14.44 -13.56 -0.19
C HIS A 132 -14.32 -13.76 -1.70
N ASP A 133 -14.60 -14.97 -2.19
CA ASP A 133 -14.33 -15.37 -3.57
C ASP A 133 -15.13 -14.59 -4.62
N GLU A 134 -16.41 -14.27 -4.34
CA GLU A 134 -17.28 -13.53 -5.25
C GLU A 134 -16.76 -12.09 -5.46
N GLU A 135 -16.39 -11.41 -4.40
CA GLU A 135 -15.84 -10.05 -4.45
C GLU A 135 -14.45 -10.04 -5.11
N ARG A 136 -13.59 -11.03 -4.80
CA ARG A 136 -12.30 -11.22 -5.49
C ARG A 136 -12.50 -11.26 -7.00
N ASP A 137 -13.38 -12.12 -7.48
CA ASP A 137 -13.60 -12.33 -8.92
C ASP A 137 -14.21 -11.09 -9.58
N ALA A 138 -15.12 -10.41 -8.89
CA ALA A 138 -15.73 -9.17 -9.37
C ALA A 138 -14.69 -8.05 -9.53
N PHE A 139 -13.88 -7.78 -8.50
CA PHE A 139 -12.84 -6.74 -8.57
C PHE A 139 -11.72 -7.09 -9.56
N ALA A 140 -11.35 -8.36 -9.69
CA ALA A 140 -10.39 -8.79 -10.72
C ALA A 140 -10.92 -8.55 -12.13
N ALA A 141 -12.20 -8.81 -12.39
CA ALA A 141 -12.83 -8.53 -13.67
C ALA A 141 -12.89 -7.02 -13.96
N ASP A 142 -13.16 -6.20 -12.93
CA ASP A 142 -13.16 -4.75 -13.07
C ASP A 142 -11.74 -4.22 -13.35
N ALA A 143 -10.70 -4.75 -12.68
CA ALA A 143 -9.30 -4.41 -12.96
C ALA A 143 -8.91 -4.71 -14.41
N ARG A 144 -9.25 -5.91 -14.92
CA ARG A 144 -8.98 -6.29 -16.32
C ARG A 144 -9.64 -5.35 -17.31
N ARG A 145 -10.90 -4.95 -17.03
CA ARG A 145 -11.63 -4.00 -17.89
C ARG A 145 -10.96 -2.62 -17.92
N VAL A 146 -10.46 -2.15 -16.79
CA VAL A 146 -9.73 -0.88 -16.74
C VAL A 146 -8.38 -0.97 -17.46
N LEU A 147 -7.71 -2.12 -17.38
CA LEU A 147 -6.43 -2.37 -18.08
C LEU A 147 -6.54 -2.26 -19.61
N GLU A 148 -7.72 -2.53 -20.21
CA GLU A 148 -7.93 -2.33 -21.64
C GLU A 148 -7.72 -0.87 -22.09
N ALA A 149 -7.83 0.09 -21.16
CA ALA A 149 -7.65 1.52 -21.40
C ALA A 149 -6.28 2.05 -20.94
N VAL A 150 -5.37 1.19 -20.48
CA VAL A 150 -3.99 1.57 -20.15
C VAL A 150 -3.16 1.59 -21.43
N ASP A 151 -2.65 2.76 -21.80
CA ASP A 151 -1.91 2.96 -23.03
C ASP A 151 -0.45 2.45 -22.96
N ASP A 152 0.16 2.54 -21.76
CA ASP A 152 1.55 2.10 -21.55
C ASP A 152 1.62 0.58 -21.36
N ASP A 153 2.38 -0.09 -22.19
CA ASP A 153 2.50 -1.55 -22.17
C ASP A 153 3.23 -2.05 -20.91
N GLU A 154 4.22 -1.31 -20.39
CA GLU A 154 4.95 -1.68 -19.17
C GLU A 154 4.05 -1.59 -17.93
N ASP A 155 3.28 -0.52 -17.80
CA ASP A 155 2.30 -0.36 -16.74
C ASP A 155 1.24 -1.46 -16.78
N ARG A 156 0.76 -1.82 -18.00
CA ARG A 156 -0.20 -2.90 -18.19
C ARG A 156 0.37 -4.24 -17.74
N GLU A 157 1.56 -4.61 -18.21
CA GLU A 157 2.23 -5.87 -17.87
C GLU A 157 2.46 -6.01 -16.36
N ILE A 158 2.80 -4.92 -15.67
CA ILE A 158 2.97 -4.92 -14.22
C ILE A 158 1.68 -5.33 -13.52
N VAL A 159 0.55 -4.68 -13.85
CA VAL A 159 -0.73 -4.98 -13.17
C VAL A 159 -1.25 -6.37 -13.56
N GLU A 160 -1.08 -6.80 -14.81
CA GLU A 160 -1.44 -8.16 -15.25
C GLU A 160 -0.63 -9.22 -14.47
N SER A 161 0.68 -9.01 -14.30
CA SER A 161 1.52 -9.91 -13.52
C SER A 161 1.08 -10.01 -12.07
N GLN A 162 0.63 -8.91 -11.51
CA GLN A 162 0.08 -8.88 -10.13
C GLN A 162 -1.26 -9.63 -10.05
N LEU A 163 -2.18 -9.40 -10.97
CA LEU A 163 -3.45 -10.14 -11.06
C LEU A 163 -3.22 -11.65 -11.13
N ALA A 164 -2.25 -12.10 -11.94
CA ALA A 164 -1.92 -13.52 -12.08
C ALA A 164 -1.43 -14.17 -10.77
N THR A 165 -1.02 -13.40 -9.77
CA THR A 165 -0.57 -13.91 -8.46
C THR A 165 -1.64 -13.87 -7.38
N ILE A 166 -2.87 -13.45 -7.68
CA ILE A 166 -3.97 -13.43 -6.70
C ILE A 166 -4.38 -14.86 -6.34
N PRO A 167 -4.40 -15.24 -5.05
CA PRO A 167 -4.78 -16.58 -4.64
C PRO A 167 -6.21 -16.95 -5.06
N GLY A 168 -6.36 -18.11 -5.68
CA GLY A 168 -7.66 -18.63 -6.08
C GLY A 168 -8.30 -17.98 -7.31
N LEU A 169 -7.66 -16.97 -7.90
CA LEU A 169 -8.11 -16.39 -9.17
C LEU A 169 -7.78 -17.36 -10.32
N ALA A 170 -8.76 -17.67 -11.16
CA ALA A 170 -8.52 -18.49 -12.35
C ALA A 170 -7.63 -17.72 -13.35
N PRO A 171 -6.66 -18.39 -14.00
CA PRO A 171 -5.95 -17.79 -15.12
C PRO A 171 -6.93 -17.55 -16.28
N ASP A 172 -6.67 -16.52 -17.07
CA ASP A 172 -7.44 -16.19 -18.29
C ASP A 172 -7.22 -17.23 -19.39
#